data_1b6c8d67da9a4312a772ab14fb323811
#
_entry.id   1b6c8d67da9a4312a772ab14fb323811
#
_cell.length_a   1.000
_cell.length_b   1.000
_cell.length_c   1.000
_cell.angle_alpha   90.00
_cell.angle_beta   90.00
_cell.angle_gamma   90.00
#
_symmetry.space_group_name_H-M   'P 1'
#
loop_
_entity.id
_entity.type
_entity.pdbx_description
1 polymer ?
#
loop_
_entity_poly.entity_id
_entity_poly.type
_entity_poly.pdbx_seq_one_letter_code
_entity_poly.pdbx_strand_id
1 'polypeptide(L)'
;MSKIVLWVSDLDAQIDFYSRLFDVADVYRDAGFAEVADGTNSVLLHKLPAEYSAATPLTAQLKTQDEVAIKPVFTVASIADAKARVAHTFGSFSERSDSYGAFTYQDAVDPEGNVIQLQQAN
;
A
#
# COMPACT_ATOMS: atom_id res chain seq x y z
N MET A 1 -3.08 1.92 17.56
CA MET A 1 -2.90 1.58 16.13
C MET A 1 -1.72 2.35 15.58
N SER A 2 -0.80 1.65 14.94
CA SER A 2 0.33 2.31 14.29
C SER A 2 -0.08 2.86 12.94
N LYS A 3 0.56 3.94 12.53
CA LYS A 3 0.34 4.58 11.24
C LYS A 3 1.65 4.66 10.49
N ILE A 4 1.58 4.57 9.16
CA ILE A 4 2.73 4.89 8.31
C ILE A 4 2.42 6.10 7.46
N VAL A 5 3.46 6.85 7.13
CA VAL A 5 3.38 8.00 6.23
C VAL A 5 4.09 7.65 4.93
N LEU A 6 3.41 7.84 3.81
CA LEU A 6 4.00 7.70 2.48
C LEU A 6 3.95 9.05 1.78
N TRP A 7 5.09 9.48 1.25
CA TRP A 7 5.16 10.61 0.34
C TRP A 7 4.90 10.09 -1.07
N VAL A 8 3.92 10.67 -1.76
CA VAL A 8 3.42 10.12 -3.02
C VAL A 8 3.40 11.18 -4.11
N SER A 9 3.58 10.74 -5.35
CA SER A 9 3.49 11.61 -6.52
C SER A 9 2.07 11.71 -7.03
N ASP A 10 1.33 10.60 -7.04
CA ASP A 10 -0.06 10.53 -7.52
C ASP A 10 -0.97 10.14 -6.35
N LEU A 11 -1.52 11.17 -5.71
CA LEU A 11 -2.37 10.96 -4.53
C LEU A 11 -3.63 10.16 -4.88
N ASP A 12 -4.27 10.44 -6.02
CA ASP A 12 -5.51 9.75 -6.40
C ASP A 12 -5.29 8.26 -6.65
N ALA A 13 -4.20 7.89 -7.33
CA ALA A 13 -3.88 6.49 -7.57
C ALA A 13 -3.59 5.73 -6.27
N GLN A 14 -2.90 6.38 -5.35
CA GLN A 14 -2.58 5.79 -4.05
C GLN A 14 -3.80 5.65 -3.16
N ILE A 15 -4.69 6.64 -3.14
CA ILE A 15 -5.96 6.54 -2.43
C ILE A 15 -6.78 5.37 -2.98
N ASP A 16 -6.88 5.27 -4.30
CA ASP A 16 -7.63 4.18 -4.94
C ASP A 16 -7.07 2.82 -4.55
N PHE A 17 -5.75 2.66 -4.59
CA PHE A 17 -5.10 1.40 -4.23
C PHE A 17 -5.36 1.04 -2.77
N TYR A 18 -5.03 1.91 -1.82
CA TYR A 18 -5.12 1.58 -0.41
C TYR A 18 -6.56 1.49 0.09
N SER A 19 -7.48 2.29 -0.43
CA SER A 19 -8.89 2.18 -0.05
C SER A 19 -9.50 0.85 -0.50
N ARG A 20 -9.13 0.38 -1.68
CA ARG A 20 -9.55 -0.93 -2.17
C ARG A 20 -8.86 -2.07 -1.42
N LEU A 21 -7.57 -1.91 -1.13
CA LEU A 21 -6.80 -2.92 -0.40
C LEU A 21 -7.43 -3.20 0.97
N PHE A 22 -7.82 -2.15 1.69
CA PHE A 22 -8.40 -2.24 3.03
C PHE A 22 -9.93 -2.34 3.03
N ASP A 23 -10.55 -2.26 1.85
CA ASP A 23 -12.01 -2.27 1.70
C ASP A 23 -12.68 -1.14 2.50
N VAL A 24 -12.20 0.07 2.30
CA VAL A 24 -12.67 1.29 2.98
C VAL A 24 -13.41 2.16 1.98
N ALA A 25 -14.67 2.51 2.29
CA ALA A 25 -15.48 3.38 1.45
C ALA A 25 -15.20 4.87 1.70
N ASP A 26 -15.01 5.25 2.95
CA ASP A 26 -14.84 6.63 3.35
C ASP A 26 -13.38 6.91 3.65
N VAL A 27 -12.80 7.85 2.88
CA VAL A 27 -11.40 8.26 3.03
C VAL A 27 -11.38 9.73 3.35
N TYR A 28 -10.69 10.11 4.43
CA TYR A 28 -10.41 11.52 4.67
C TYR A 28 -9.39 12.01 3.67
N ARG A 29 -9.69 13.13 3.00
CA ARG A 29 -8.73 13.74 2.08
C ARG A 29 -8.90 15.23 1.97
N ASP A 30 -7.81 15.91 1.62
CA ASP A 30 -7.81 17.27 1.08
C ASP A 30 -6.95 17.29 -0.18
N ALA A 31 -6.54 18.47 -0.64
CA ALA A 31 -5.81 18.60 -1.91
C ALA A 31 -4.42 17.94 -1.92
N GLY A 32 -3.79 17.80 -0.78
CA GLY A 32 -2.41 17.27 -0.69
C GLY A 32 -2.21 16.16 0.32
N PHE A 33 -3.29 15.63 0.88
CA PHE A 33 -3.20 14.68 1.99
C PHE A 33 -4.41 13.77 2.00
N ALA A 34 -4.20 12.53 2.44
CA ALA A 34 -5.30 11.61 2.71
C ALA A 34 -4.92 10.67 3.86
N GLU A 35 -5.92 10.19 4.56
CA GLU A 35 -5.77 9.09 5.50
C GLU A 35 -6.71 7.96 5.10
N VAL A 36 -6.15 6.78 4.87
CA VAL A 36 -6.90 5.57 4.59
C VAL A 36 -6.74 4.65 5.79
N ALA A 37 -7.82 4.42 6.52
CA ALA A 37 -7.79 3.65 7.76
C ALA A 37 -9.03 2.75 7.86
N ASP A 38 -8.84 1.54 8.37
CA ASP A 38 -9.92 0.57 8.55
C ASP A 38 -10.15 0.15 10.00
N GLY A 39 -9.53 0.86 10.96
CA GLY A 39 -9.59 0.52 12.38
C GLY A 39 -8.46 -0.40 12.83
N THR A 40 -7.81 -1.10 11.93
CA THR A 40 -6.65 -1.96 12.17
C THR A 40 -5.40 -1.39 11.52
N ASN A 41 -5.53 -0.94 10.28
CA ASN A 41 -4.45 -0.38 9.48
C ASN A 41 -4.69 1.12 9.25
N SER A 42 -3.62 1.89 9.14
CA SER A 42 -3.72 3.30 8.75
C SER A 42 -2.52 3.72 7.92
N VAL A 43 -2.79 4.33 6.76
CA VAL A 43 -1.79 4.91 5.88
C VAL A 43 -2.10 6.38 5.70
N LEU A 44 -1.12 7.22 5.99
CA LEU A 44 -1.18 8.66 5.74
C LEU A 44 -0.46 8.93 4.42
N LEU A 45 -1.16 9.52 3.46
CA LEU A 45 -0.62 9.79 2.13
C LEU A 45 -0.41 11.30 2.00
N HIS A 46 0.84 11.70 1.82
CA HIS A 46 1.22 13.10 1.60
C HIS A 46 1.69 13.28 0.18
N LYS A 47 1.04 14.17 -0.56
CA LYS A 47 1.50 14.48 -1.90
C LYS A 47 2.79 15.27 -1.84
N LEU A 48 3.80 14.82 -2.60
CA LEU A 48 5.04 15.57 -2.76
C LEU A 48 4.76 16.89 -3.47
N PRO A 49 5.42 17.99 -3.05
CA PRO A 49 5.41 19.22 -3.85
C PRO A 49 5.88 18.92 -5.26
N ALA A 50 5.30 19.63 -6.24
CA ALA A 50 5.56 19.38 -7.67
C ALA A 50 7.05 19.41 -8.02
N GLU A 51 7.83 20.27 -7.37
CA GLU A 51 9.27 20.42 -7.58
C GLU A 51 10.01 19.13 -7.20
N TYR A 52 9.61 18.43 -6.15
CA TYR A 52 10.23 17.17 -5.73
C TYR A 52 9.79 16.01 -6.60
N SER A 53 8.53 15.98 -7.00
CA SER A 53 8.01 14.93 -7.87
C SER A 53 8.71 14.93 -9.22
N ALA A 54 8.99 16.10 -9.76
CA ALA A 54 9.70 16.24 -11.03
C ALA A 54 11.17 15.84 -10.92
N ALA A 55 11.82 16.17 -9.78
CA ALA A 55 13.24 15.90 -9.58
C ALA A 55 13.55 14.45 -9.23
N THR A 56 12.64 13.80 -8.51
CA THR A 56 12.88 12.44 -7.99
C THR A 56 11.61 11.60 -8.17
N PRO A 57 11.42 10.99 -9.35
CA PRO A 57 10.27 10.12 -9.56
C PRO A 57 10.29 8.95 -8.60
N LEU A 58 9.25 8.80 -7.78
CA LEU A 58 9.17 7.71 -6.81
C LEU A 58 9.03 6.36 -7.47
N THR A 59 8.49 6.35 -8.70
CA THR A 59 8.30 5.12 -9.48
C THR A 59 9.49 4.76 -10.35
N ALA A 60 10.60 5.46 -10.23
CA ALA A 60 11.75 5.29 -11.11
C ALA A 60 12.27 3.86 -11.14
N GLN A 61 12.17 3.14 -10.02
CA GLN A 61 12.60 1.74 -9.94
C GLN A 61 11.73 0.98 -8.96
N LEU A 62 11.13 -0.09 -9.44
CA LEU A 62 10.48 -1.07 -8.57
C LEU A 62 11.57 -1.87 -7.86
N LYS A 63 11.45 -2.00 -6.57
CA LYS A 63 12.36 -2.79 -5.76
C LYS A 63 11.74 -4.13 -5.44
N THR A 64 12.57 -5.16 -5.36
CA THR A 64 12.11 -6.46 -4.87
C THR A 64 12.00 -6.41 -3.34
N GLN A 65 11.29 -7.38 -2.78
CA GLN A 65 11.17 -7.50 -1.33
C GLN A 65 12.53 -7.66 -0.62
N ASP A 66 13.56 -8.11 -1.33
CA ASP A 66 14.90 -8.31 -0.78
C ASP A 66 15.74 -7.04 -0.79
N GLU A 67 15.29 -6.01 -1.50
CA GLU A 67 16.03 -4.77 -1.68
C GLU A 67 15.56 -3.63 -0.78
N VAL A 68 14.44 -3.80 -0.08
CA VAL A 68 13.88 -2.74 0.76
C VAL A 68 14.31 -2.91 2.21
N ALA A 69 14.63 -1.78 2.85
CA ALA A 69 15.01 -1.78 4.25
C ALA A 69 13.78 -1.83 5.18
N ILE A 70 12.65 -1.34 4.72
CA ILE A 70 11.41 -1.25 5.49
C ILE A 70 10.28 -1.83 4.65
N LYS A 71 9.50 -2.70 5.27
CA LYS A 71 8.34 -3.30 4.62
C LYS A 71 7.18 -3.25 5.61
N PRO A 72 6.21 -2.35 5.41
CA PRO A 72 5.03 -2.31 6.27
C PRO A 72 4.21 -3.59 6.12
N VAL A 73 3.66 -4.07 7.21
CA VAL A 73 2.77 -5.24 7.22
C VAL A 73 1.37 -4.78 7.58
N PHE A 74 0.41 -5.09 6.73
CA PHE A 74 -1.00 -4.77 6.96
C PHE A 74 -1.79 -6.05 7.14
N THR A 75 -2.72 -6.05 8.09
CA THR A 75 -3.60 -7.20 8.32
C THR A 75 -4.88 -7.05 7.54
N VAL A 76 -5.23 -8.09 6.77
CA VAL A 76 -6.47 -8.16 6.02
C VAL A 76 -7.20 -9.46 6.37
N ALA A 77 -8.52 -9.45 6.21
CA ALA A 77 -9.33 -10.66 6.46
C ALA A 77 -9.02 -11.75 5.43
N SER A 78 -8.79 -11.37 4.18
CA SER A 78 -8.49 -12.30 3.08
C SER A 78 -7.54 -11.62 2.09
N ILE A 79 -6.38 -12.20 1.91
CA ILE A 79 -5.41 -11.74 0.90
C ILE A 79 -5.98 -11.91 -0.51
N ALA A 80 -6.68 -13.02 -0.77
CA ALA A 80 -7.29 -13.26 -2.07
C ALA A 80 -8.33 -12.17 -2.42
N ASP A 81 -9.16 -11.78 -1.46
CA ASP A 81 -10.16 -10.74 -1.66
C ASP A 81 -9.50 -9.36 -1.85
N ALA A 82 -8.48 -9.06 -1.05
CA ALA A 82 -7.73 -7.82 -1.20
C ALA A 82 -7.07 -7.72 -2.59
N LYS A 83 -6.47 -8.81 -3.05
CA LYS A 83 -5.88 -8.90 -4.38
C LYS A 83 -6.92 -8.65 -5.46
N ALA A 84 -8.11 -9.24 -5.34
CA ALA A 84 -9.19 -9.04 -6.30
C ALA A 84 -9.65 -7.57 -6.34
N ARG A 85 -9.74 -6.91 -5.18
CA ARG A 85 -10.18 -5.51 -5.11
C ARG A 85 -9.21 -4.55 -5.79
N VAL A 86 -7.90 -4.85 -5.79
CA VAL A 86 -6.89 -3.97 -6.39
C VAL A 86 -6.49 -4.38 -7.81
N ALA A 87 -7.15 -5.40 -8.39
CA ALA A 87 -6.74 -5.99 -9.67
C ALA A 87 -6.67 -5.01 -10.83
N HIS A 88 -7.43 -3.91 -10.79
CA HIS A 88 -7.47 -2.90 -11.84
C HIS A 88 -6.68 -1.65 -11.50
N THR A 89 -5.94 -1.66 -10.41
CA THR A 89 -5.02 -0.58 -10.05
C THR A 89 -3.65 -0.85 -10.66
N PHE A 90 -2.74 0.12 -10.53
CA PHE A 90 -1.37 -0.06 -11.00
C PHE A 90 -0.49 -0.87 -10.03
N GLY A 91 -1.05 -1.29 -8.88
CA GLY A 91 -0.33 -2.14 -7.94
C GLY A 91 -0.25 -3.58 -8.41
N SER A 92 0.61 -4.36 -7.79
CA SER A 92 0.80 -5.78 -8.13
C SER A 92 1.07 -6.60 -6.88
N PHE A 93 0.85 -7.92 -7.00
CA PHE A 93 1.15 -8.88 -5.94
C PHE A 93 2.28 -9.81 -6.36
N SER A 94 3.12 -10.21 -5.40
CA SER A 94 4.06 -11.29 -5.58
C SER A 94 3.31 -12.60 -5.82
N GLU A 95 3.87 -13.49 -6.63
CA GLU A 95 3.30 -14.82 -6.84
C GLU A 95 3.53 -15.73 -5.65
N ARG A 96 4.50 -15.42 -4.81
CA ARG A 96 4.88 -16.22 -3.66
C ARG A 96 4.12 -15.80 -2.42
N SER A 97 3.59 -16.79 -1.69
CA SER A 97 3.04 -16.58 -0.35
C SER A 97 3.71 -17.55 0.62
N ASP A 98 3.85 -17.13 1.86
CA ASP A 98 4.48 -17.90 2.91
C ASP A 98 3.58 -17.95 4.14
N SER A 99 3.62 -19.07 4.86
CA SER A 99 2.93 -19.18 6.14
C SER A 99 3.96 -19.25 7.26
N TYR A 100 3.73 -18.48 8.31
CA TYR A 100 4.57 -18.46 9.49
C TYR A 100 3.71 -18.17 10.72
N GLY A 101 3.82 -19.04 11.73
CA GLY A 101 3.01 -18.90 12.93
C GLY A 101 1.52 -19.00 12.62
N ALA A 102 0.75 -18.03 13.09
CA ALA A 102 -0.70 -17.99 12.94
C ALA A 102 -1.16 -17.30 11.64
N PHE A 103 -0.23 -16.88 10.77
CA PHE A 103 -0.55 -16.05 9.63
C PHE A 103 0.02 -16.58 8.34
N THR A 104 -0.66 -16.26 7.24
CA THR A 104 -0.14 -16.35 5.88
C THR A 104 0.20 -14.95 5.40
N TYR A 105 1.34 -14.82 4.71
CA TYR A 105 1.90 -13.55 4.25
C TYR A 105 2.06 -13.53 2.75
N GLN A 106 1.83 -12.37 2.14
CA GLN A 106 2.13 -12.16 0.73
C GLN A 106 2.54 -10.72 0.51
N ASP A 107 3.61 -10.52 -0.25
CA ASP A 107 4.08 -9.19 -0.60
C ASP A 107 3.26 -8.60 -1.76
N ALA A 108 3.15 -7.29 -1.75
CA ALA A 108 2.53 -6.53 -2.83
C ALA A 108 3.34 -5.26 -3.07
N VAL A 109 3.13 -4.66 -4.21
CA VAL A 109 3.75 -3.40 -4.60
C VAL A 109 2.64 -2.41 -4.91
N ASP A 110 2.68 -1.24 -4.29
CA ASP A 110 1.70 -0.20 -4.55
C ASP A 110 1.97 0.50 -5.89
N PRO A 111 1.09 1.40 -6.38
CA PRO A 111 1.27 2.03 -7.68
C PRO A 111 2.57 2.81 -7.85
N GLU A 112 3.25 3.20 -6.77
CA GLU A 112 4.50 3.96 -6.84
C GLU A 112 5.73 3.11 -6.51
N GLY A 113 5.57 1.78 -6.43
CA GLY A 113 6.69 0.89 -6.25
C GLY A 113 7.05 0.62 -4.78
N ASN A 114 6.25 1.06 -3.83
CA ASN A 114 6.50 0.74 -2.42
C ASN A 114 6.13 -0.72 -2.16
N VAL A 115 7.07 -1.46 -1.58
CA VAL A 115 6.85 -2.87 -1.24
C VAL A 115 6.18 -2.94 0.13
N ILE A 116 5.05 -3.59 0.18
CA ILE A 116 4.28 -3.83 1.39
C ILE A 116 4.05 -5.33 1.56
N GLN A 117 3.64 -5.74 2.75
CA GLN A 117 3.29 -7.13 3.00
C GLN A 117 1.89 -7.19 3.61
N LEU A 118 1.09 -8.12 3.13
CA LEU A 118 -0.20 -8.42 3.74
C LEU A 118 -0.10 -9.66 4.58
N GLN A 119 -0.79 -9.69 5.72
CA GLN A 119 -0.96 -10.88 6.52
C GLN A 119 -2.44 -11.16 6.73
N GLN A 120 -2.77 -12.46 6.74
CA GLN A 120 -4.11 -12.92 7.09
C GLN A 120 -3.99 -14.06 8.09
N ALA A 121 -4.92 -14.13 9.04
CA ALA A 121 -4.96 -15.21 10.01
C ALA A 121 -5.31 -16.53 9.32
N ASN A 122 -4.61 -17.57 9.69
CA ASN A 122 -4.88 -18.92 9.20
C ASN A 122 -6.15 -19.53 9.77
#